data_27ad25f38866807660764188354b93f6
#
_entry.id   27ad25f38866807660764188354b93f6
#
_cell.length_a   1.000
_cell.length_b   1.000
_cell.length_c   1.000
_cell.angle_alpha   90.00
_cell.angle_beta   90.00
_cell.angle_gamma   90.00
#
_symmetry.space_group_name_H-M   'P 1'
#
loop_
_entity.id
_entity.type
_entity.pdbx_description
1 polymer ?
#
loop_
_entity_poly.entity_id
_entity_poly.type
_entity_poly.pdbx_seq_one_letter_code
_entity_poly.pdbx_strand_id
1 'polypeptide(L)'
;AVRSASTIRPSRGFGPGGVGAVRSVYCKAVEAPVNPTELKPPANLHGFELVREDYVAEYDSKVFFFKHTKTGAEVMSLSNDDENKCFGVTLRTPPANSTGIPHILEHSVLCGSRKYPIKEPFVELIKGSLNTFLNAMTYPDRTCYPVASCNLQDFRNLVDVYLDAVFHPRCVDNEKTFQQEGWHYELDSADQEMTYKGVVYNEMKGVYSSPDSVLAREAQQALFPDNTYGVDSGGDPTVIPKLSFEEFKDFHGKFYHPSNSRMWFYGDDDVEERLKILDSFLCEFDKKEIDSTIGTQKYFTEPKRVVASYVAGEGEEADKSFVQVNWLLNDGPFDTETALAVGFLDNLLLGSPAAPLRMALEESGLGEAIVGYGLEDELRQPTFAIGLKGVAKEDISKVEALITETIAKIAEEGFTQAAIDSSVNSIEFAMRENNTGRFPRGLSLMLRSLSAWLYEGDPVEILRFEEPLAGLKAKMAKEDVFTPLIKKMLIDNTHKVTIELNPDKELGKVQDEEEKAKVAAYRAGLSPEEI
;
A
#
# COMPACT_ATOMS: atom_id res chain seq x y z
N ALA A 1 16.47 25.39 1.08
CA ALA A 1 17.01 26.73 1.34
C ALA A 1 16.11 27.47 2.32
N VAL A 2 16.67 27.79 3.47
CA VAL A 2 16.09 28.56 4.58
C VAL A 2 15.92 30.02 4.19
N ARG A 3 14.78 30.64 4.58
CA ARG A 3 14.66 32.06 5.02
C ARG A 3 13.25 32.25 5.60
N SER A 4 13.16 32.47 6.84
CA SER A 4 13.27 33.63 7.77
C SER A 4 11.93 34.36 7.93
N ALA A 5 11.45 34.29 9.15
CA ALA A 5 10.31 35.01 9.70
C ALA A 5 10.52 36.52 9.68
N SER A 6 9.46 37.28 9.44
CA SER A 6 9.39 38.69 9.81
C SER A 6 8.13 38.95 10.63
N THR A 7 8.37 39.39 11.83
CA THR A 7 7.42 39.94 12.80
C THR A 7 6.82 41.25 12.30
N ILE A 8 5.47 41.38 12.40
CA ILE A 8 4.79 42.67 12.31
C ILE A 8 4.07 42.93 13.65
N ARG A 9 4.40 44.07 14.27
CA ARG A 9 3.80 44.61 15.51
C ARG A 9 2.48 45.31 15.18
N PRO A 10 1.53 45.38 16.11
CA PRO A 10 0.26 46.04 15.90
C PRO A 10 0.34 47.57 16.16
N SER A 11 -0.33 48.36 15.32
CA SER A 11 -0.57 49.77 15.55
C SER A 11 -1.97 50.00 16.16
N ARG A 12 -1.99 50.86 17.17
CA ARG A 12 -3.20 51.35 17.90
C ARG A 12 -4.00 52.33 17.05
N GLY A 13 -5.31 52.38 17.32
CA GLY A 13 -6.15 53.52 16.90
C GLY A 13 -7.63 53.35 17.17
N PHE A 14 -8.08 53.99 18.15
CA PHE A 14 -9.35 54.38 18.77
C PHE A 14 -10.58 54.66 17.89
N GLY A 15 -11.76 54.36 18.45
CA GLY A 15 -13.04 55.08 18.26
C GLY A 15 -14.27 54.30 18.72
N PRO A 16 -15.12 54.86 19.63
CA PRO A 16 -16.27 54.15 20.20
C PRO A 16 -17.56 54.45 19.43
N GLY A 17 -18.42 53.46 19.30
CA GLY A 17 -19.78 53.68 18.82
C GLY A 17 -20.50 52.45 18.30
N GLY A 18 -21.50 52.00 19.03
CA GLY A 18 -22.51 51.08 18.48
C GLY A 18 -22.71 49.81 19.32
N VAL A 19 -23.64 49.87 20.28
CA VAL A 19 -24.17 48.69 20.96
C VAL A 19 -25.00 47.90 19.96
N GLY A 20 -24.37 46.96 19.28
CA GLY A 20 -25.00 45.93 18.47
C GLY A 20 -25.22 44.69 19.32
N ALA A 21 -26.45 44.19 19.36
CA ALA A 21 -26.84 42.99 20.09
C ALA A 21 -25.91 41.82 19.77
N VAL A 22 -25.17 41.38 20.77
CA VAL A 22 -24.40 40.11 20.72
C VAL A 22 -25.44 38.98 20.68
N ARG A 23 -25.65 38.41 19.49
CA ARG A 23 -26.30 37.11 19.37
C ARG A 23 -25.39 36.11 20.13
N SER A 24 -25.91 35.59 21.25
CA SER A 24 -25.28 34.50 21.96
C SER A 24 -25.20 33.34 20.99
N VAL A 25 -23.98 33.04 20.55
CA VAL A 25 -23.66 31.73 19.93
C VAL A 25 -23.82 30.73 21.08
N TYR A 26 -24.90 29.96 21.04
CA TYR A 26 -25.03 28.79 21.87
C TYR A 26 -23.90 27.85 21.47
N CYS A 27 -22.83 27.82 22.23
CA CYS A 27 -21.95 26.65 22.26
C CYS A 27 -22.85 25.49 22.71
N LYS A 28 -23.13 24.56 21.82
CA LYS A 28 -23.60 23.24 22.25
C LYS A 28 -22.60 22.77 23.28
N ALA A 29 -23.09 22.33 24.44
CA ALA A 29 -22.26 21.66 25.41
C ALA A 29 -21.52 20.55 24.67
N VAL A 30 -20.19 20.55 24.79
CA VAL A 30 -19.38 19.41 24.35
C VAL A 30 -19.90 18.24 25.17
N GLU A 31 -20.56 17.30 24.54
CA GLU A 31 -20.95 16.05 25.19
C GLU A 31 -19.67 15.41 25.71
N ALA A 32 -19.71 14.89 26.94
CA ALA A 32 -18.55 14.20 27.52
C ALA A 32 -18.14 13.07 26.58
N PRO A 33 -16.83 12.82 26.40
CA PRO A 33 -16.35 11.74 25.52
C PRO A 33 -17.02 10.44 25.94
N VAL A 34 -17.61 9.74 24.96
CA VAL A 34 -18.30 8.47 25.20
C VAL A 34 -17.24 7.44 25.53
N ASN A 35 -17.40 6.73 26.66
CA ASN A 35 -16.52 5.61 27.00
C ASN A 35 -16.72 4.48 25.96
N PRO A 36 -15.70 4.13 25.14
CA PRO A 36 -15.85 3.14 24.08
C PRO A 36 -16.34 1.78 24.59
N THR A 37 -15.97 1.38 25.80
CA THR A 37 -16.39 0.09 26.39
C THR A 37 -17.91 0.02 26.64
N GLU A 38 -18.59 1.17 26.80
CA GLU A 38 -20.02 1.27 27.07
C GLU A 38 -20.88 1.43 25.82
N LEU A 39 -20.23 1.63 24.65
CA LEU A 39 -20.92 1.74 23.38
C LEU A 39 -21.73 0.45 23.09
N LYS A 40 -22.99 0.63 22.74
CA LYS A 40 -23.88 -0.45 22.34
C LYS A 40 -23.94 -0.51 20.81
N PRO A 41 -24.25 -1.70 20.24
CA PRO A 41 -24.53 -1.78 18.82
C PRO A 41 -25.71 -0.86 18.46
N PRO A 42 -25.77 -0.38 17.19
CA PRO A 42 -26.85 0.47 16.73
C PRO A 42 -28.21 -0.24 16.82
N ALA A 43 -29.26 0.51 17.13
CA ALA A 43 -30.61 -0.03 17.23
C ALA A 43 -31.18 -0.47 15.88
N ASN A 44 -30.79 0.26 14.80
CA ASN A 44 -31.16 -0.08 13.43
C ASN A 44 -29.90 -0.51 12.65
N LEU A 45 -29.92 -1.71 12.11
CA LEU A 45 -28.79 -2.32 11.38
C LEU A 45 -28.83 -2.06 9.87
N HIS A 46 -29.84 -1.37 9.33
CA HIS A 46 -29.91 -0.96 7.92
C HIS A 46 -29.47 -2.06 6.94
N GLY A 47 -30.05 -3.25 7.02
CA GLY A 47 -29.72 -4.38 6.13
C GLY A 47 -28.42 -5.12 6.47
N PHE A 48 -27.78 -4.79 7.58
CA PHE A 48 -26.61 -5.53 8.08
C PHE A 48 -26.96 -6.51 9.19
N GLU A 49 -26.13 -7.51 9.36
CA GLU A 49 -26.09 -8.40 10.51
C GLU A 49 -24.86 -8.04 11.35
N LEU A 50 -25.03 -7.91 12.66
CA LEU A 50 -23.91 -7.82 13.59
C LEU A 50 -23.35 -9.21 13.83
N VAL A 51 -22.16 -9.47 13.31
CA VAL A 51 -21.49 -10.78 13.40
C VAL A 51 -20.73 -10.93 14.72
N ARG A 52 -20.06 -9.84 15.15
CA ARG A 52 -19.17 -9.86 16.32
C ARG A 52 -19.01 -8.47 16.93
N GLU A 53 -18.88 -8.45 18.26
CA GLU A 53 -18.43 -7.29 19.02
C GLU A 53 -17.10 -7.60 19.71
N ASP A 54 -16.18 -6.65 19.70
CA ASP A 54 -14.89 -6.74 20.36
C ASP A 54 -14.55 -5.41 21.02
N TYR A 55 -13.52 -5.45 21.87
CA TYR A 55 -12.84 -4.27 22.38
C TYR A 55 -11.34 -4.47 22.24
N VAL A 56 -10.67 -3.53 21.61
CA VAL A 56 -9.22 -3.51 21.45
C VAL A 56 -8.65 -2.47 22.40
N ALA A 57 -8.13 -2.95 23.52
CA ALA A 57 -7.65 -2.12 24.62
C ALA A 57 -6.45 -1.26 24.22
N GLU A 58 -5.60 -1.76 23.33
CA GLU A 58 -4.41 -1.09 22.81
C GLU A 58 -4.72 0.23 22.12
N TYR A 59 -5.93 0.37 21.59
CA TYR A 59 -6.39 1.55 20.86
C TYR A 59 -7.66 2.18 21.44
N ASP A 60 -8.05 1.75 22.63
CA ASP A 60 -9.29 2.18 23.31
C ASP A 60 -10.49 2.25 22.34
N SER A 61 -10.69 1.17 21.59
CA SER A 61 -11.66 1.13 20.50
C SER A 61 -12.64 -0.02 20.66
N LYS A 62 -13.94 0.27 20.60
CA LYS A 62 -14.99 -0.72 20.45
C LYS A 62 -15.09 -1.11 18.97
N VAL A 63 -15.05 -2.40 18.69
CA VAL A 63 -15.13 -2.95 17.34
C VAL A 63 -16.49 -3.59 17.14
N PHE A 64 -17.17 -3.19 16.07
CA PHE A 64 -18.36 -3.87 15.56
C PHE A 64 -18.02 -4.44 14.18
N PHE A 65 -18.21 -5.74 14.01
CA PHE A 65 -18.02 -6.42 12.73
C PHE A 65 -19.39 -6.76 12.15
N PHE A 66 -19.70 -6.16 11.01
CA PHE A 66 -20.98 -6.34 10.33
C PHE A 66 -20.80 -7.06 8.99
N LYS A 67 -21.89 -7.73 8.59
CA LYS A 67 -22.03 -8.30 7.25
C LYS A 67 -23.33 -7.84 6.62
N HIS A 68 -23.24 -7.28 5.42
CA HIS A 68 -24.43 -6.87 4.69
C HIS A 68 -25.20 -8.10 4.18
N THR A 69 -26.48 -8.23 4.58
CA THR A 69 -27.27 -9.46 4.37
C THR A 69 -27.49 -9.77 2.90
N LYS A 70 -27.69 -8.73 2.07
CA LYS A 70 -27.98 -8.89 0.65
C LYS A 70 -26.74 -9.19 -0.19
N THR A 71 -25.62 -8.52 0.07
CA THR A 71 -24.41 -8.63 -0.77
C THR A 71 -23.31 -9.49 -0.16
N GLY A 72 -23.34 -9.68 1.17
CA GLY A 72 -22.28 -10.34 1.91
C GLY A 72 -21.04 -9.46 2.15
N ALA A 73 -21.09 -8.16 1.83
CA ALA A 73 -20.03 -7.21 2.13
C ALA A 73 -19.70 -7.18 3.62
N GLU A 74 -18.42 -7.16 3.95
CA GLU A 74 -17.94 -7.13 5.33
C GLU A 74 -17.51 -5.72 5.73
N VAL A 75 -17.91 -5.31 6.94
CA VAL A 75 -17.63 -3.98 7.48
C VAL A 75 -17.04 -4.12 8.88
N MET A 76 -15.86 -3.55 9.08
CA MET A 76 -15.25 -3.42 10.39
C MET A 76 -15.32 -1.95 10.83
N SER A 77 -16.00 -1.70 11.94
CA SER A 77 -16.29 -0.38 12.45
C SER A 77 -15.66 -0.21 13.85
N LEU A 78 -14.58 0.58 13.92
CA LEU A 78 -13.95 0.96 15.18
C LEU A 78 -14.53 2.28 15.67
N SER A 79 -15.04 2.27 16.88
CA SER A 79 -15.59 3.45 17.55
C SER A 79 -14.76 3.82 18.76
N ASN A 80 -14.30 5.06 18.80
CA ASN A 80 -13.46 5.64 19.84
C ASN A 80 -13.68 7.16 19.90
N ASP A 81 -12.83 7.90 20.58
CA ASP A 81 -12.92 9.35 20.75
C ASP A 81 -12.05 10.17 19.78
N ASP A 82 -11.45 9.52 18.76
CA ASP A 82 -10.63 10.21 17.77
C ASP A 82 -11.51 11.00 16.78
N GLU A 83 -11.34 12.32 16.79
CA GLU A 83 -12.07 13.22 15.87
C GLU A 83 -11.68 13.03 14.40
N ASN A 84 -10.49 12.47 14.11
CA ASN A 84 -10.02 12.24 12.74
C ASN A 84 -10.63 10.95 12.17
N LYS A 85 -11.88 11.06 11.73
CA LYS A 85 -12.65 9.95 11.18
C LYS A 85 -12.02 9.42 9.91
N CYS A 86 -11.96 8.09 9.80
CA CYS A 86 -11.42 7.42 8.63
C CYS A 86 -12.44 6.44 8.03
N PHE A 87 -12.46 6.39 6.72
CA PHE A 87 -13.18 5.39 5.94
C PHE A 87 -12.25 4.83 4.88
N GLY A 88 -12.43 3.56 4.55
CA GLY A 88 -11.78 2.95 3.41
C GLY A 88 -12.61 1.81 2.84
N VAL A 89 -12.66 1.71 1.53
CA VAL A 89 -13.15 0.53 0.81
C VAL A 89 -11.97 -0.11 0.08
N THR A 90 -11.77 -1.38 0.33
CA THR A 90 -10.70 -2.19 -0.26
C THR A 90 -11.29 -3.36 -1.02
N LEU A 91 -10.80 -3.57 -2.23
CA LEU A 91 -11.19 -4.66 -3.10
C LEU A 91 -9.97 -5.53 -3.41
N ARG A 92 -10.12 -6.85 -3.41
CA ARG A 92 -9.09 -7.72 -3.98
C ARG A 92 -9.16 -7.60 -5.50
N THR A 93 -8.05 -7.20 -6.11
CA THR A 93 -7.94 -6.91 -7.55
C THR A 93 -6.71 -7.60 -8.16
N PRO A 94 -6.57 -8.95 -8.05
CA PRO A 94 -5.40 -9.66 -8.53
C PRO A 94 -5.32 -9.59 -10.06
N PRO A 95 -4.26 -8.97 -10.63
CA PRO A 95 -4.04 -8.95 -12.07
C PRO A 95 -3.54 -10.30 -12.57
N ALA A 96 -3.87 -10.62 -13.82
CA ALA A 96 -3.36 -11.80 -14.53
C ALA A 96 -2.13 -11.51 -15.40
N ASN A 97 -1.83 -10.23 -15.63
CA ASN A 97 -0.72 -9.78 -16.48
C ASN A 97 -0.28 -8.36 -16.07
N SER A 98 0.80 -7.87 -16.67
CA SER A 98 1.39 -6.56 -16.37
C SER A 98 0.80 -5.42 -17.21
N THR A 99 -0.48 -5.45 -17.58
CA THR A 99 -1.14 -4.35 -18.31
C THR A 99 -1.48 -3.15 -17.40
N GLY A 100 -1.28 -3.27 -16.09
CA GLY A 100 -1.60 -2.21 -15.14
C GLY A 100 -3.09 -1.93 -14.97
N ILE A 101 -3.93 -2.90 -15.33
CA ILE A 101 -5.39 -2.73 -15.28
C ILE A 101 -5.93 -2.32 -13.90
N PRO A 102 -5.40 -2.81 -12.73
CA PRO A 102 -5.84 -2.33 -11.42
C PRO A 102 -5.50 -0.85 -11.20
N HIS A 103 -4.32 -0.41 -11.64
CA HIS A 103 -3.83 0.97 -11.51
C HIS A 103 -4.62 1.93 -12.42
N ILE A 104 -4.84 1.55 -13.67
CA ILE A 104 -5.64 2.33 -14.60
C ILE A 104 -7.08 2.48 -14.09
N LEU A 105 -7.67 1.43 -13.49
CA LEU A 105 -8.98 1.52 -12.84
C LEU A 105 -8.98 2.40 -11.61
N GLU A 106 -7.92 2.33 -10.78
CA GLU A 106 -7.78 3.20 -9.61
C GLU A 106 -7.92 4.67 -10.00
N HIS A 107 -7.20 5.13 -11.01
CA HIS A 107 -7.31 6.49 -11.55
C HIS A 107 -8.69 6.75 -12.17
N SER A 108 -9.14 5.86 -13.03
CA SER A 108 -10.32 6.05 -13.88
C SER A 108 -11.63 6.14 -13.11
N VAL A 109 -11.82 5.37 -12.02
CA VAL A 109 -13.06 5.41 -11.23
C VAL A 109 -13.24 6.77 -10.54
N LEU A 110 -12.14 7.49 -10.26
CA LEU A 110 -12.15 8.84 -9.68
C LEU A 110 -12.39 9.95 -10.71
N CYS A 111 -12.54 9.62 -12.02
CA CYS A 111 -12.79 10.58 -13.10
C CYS A 111 -14.27 10.83 -13.37
N GLY A 112 -15.14 10.67 -12.37
CA GLY A 112 -16.56 10.91 -12.44
C GLY A 112 -17.41 9.67 -12.23
N SER A 113 -18.56 9.89 -11.59
CA SER A 113 -19.46 8.83 -11.19
C SER A 113 -20.93 9.18 -11.48
N ARG A 114 -21.85 8.30 -11.13
CA ARG A 114 -23.28 8.45 -11.36
C ARG A 114 -23.84 9.73 -10.71
N LYS A 115 -23.55 9.96 -9.43
CA LYS A 115 -23.99 11.14 -8.68
C LYS A 115 -23.16 12.38 -8.98
N TYR A 116 -21.87 12.18 -9.31
CA TYR A 116 -20.89 13.24 -9.52
C TYR A 116 -20.34 13.19 -10.95
N PRO A 117 -21.14 13.58 -11.98
CA PRO A 117 -20.79 13.44 -13.38
C PRO A 117 -19.87 14.56 -13.89
N ILE A 118 -18.95 15.03 -13.06
CA ILE A 118 -17.92 16.02 -13.42
C ILE A 118 -16.63 15.32 -13.83
N LYS A 119 -15.76 16.00 -14.58
CA LYS A 119 -14.58 15.40 -15.18
C LYS A 119 -13.56 14.93 -14.13
N GLU A 120 -13.36 15.71 -13.07
CA GLU A 120 -12.33 15.48 -12.05
C GLU A 120 -12.88 15.75 -10.64
N PRO A 121 -13.84 14.96 -10.13
CA PRO A 121 -14.42 15.19 -8.80
C PRO A 121 -13.35 15.11 -7.69
N PHE A 122 -12.32 14.28 -7.87
CA PHE A 122 -11.21 14.18 -6.94
C PHE A 122 -10.44 15.50 -6.79
N VAL A 123 -10.14 16.18 -7.88
CA VAL A 123 -9.45 17.49 -7.86
C VAL A 123 -10.30 18.56 -7.18
N GLU A 124 -11.61 18.54 -7.39
CA GLU A 124 -12.53 19.47 -6.73
C GLU A 124 -12.64 19.18 -5.22
N LEU A 125 -12.60 17.90 -4.81
CA LEU A 125 -12.52 17.51 -3.41
C LEU A 125 -11.24 18.02 -2.74
N ILE A 126 -10.08 17.84 -3.37
CA ILE A 126 -8.80 18.34 -2.82
C ILE A 126 -8.87 19.85 -2.57
N LYS A 127 -9.53 20.61 -3.45
CA LYS A 127 -9.61 22.08 -3.33
C LYS A 127 -10.63 22.55 -2.30
N GLY A 128 -11.72 21.83 -2.11
CA GLY A 128 -12.90 22.29 -1.36
C GLY A 128 -13.18 21.55 -0.07
N SER A 129 -12.62 20.38 0.14
CA SER A 129 -12.81 19.52 1.31
C SER A 129 -11.90 19.93 2.48
N LEU A 130 -12.35 19.62 3.70
CA LEU A 130 -11.58 19.74 4.94
C LEU A 130 -10.87 18.42 5.28
N ASN A 131 -10.60 17.60 4.27
CA ASN A 131 -9.98 16.30 4.45
C ASN A 131 -8.61 16.42 5.17
N THR A 132 -8.29 15.42 5.98
CA THR A 132 -6.98 15.21 6.55
C THR A 132 -6.18 14.20 5.73
N PHE A 133 -6.90 13.37 4.94
CA PHE A 133 -6.32 12.43 4.00
C PHE A 133 -7.30 12.13 2.86
N LEU A 134 -6.78 12.09 1.64
CA LEU A 134 -7.52 11.77 0.44
C LEU A 134 -6.57 11.09 -0.55
N ASN A 135 -6.79 9.83 -0.87
CA ASN A 135 -5.96 9.09 -1.82
C ASN A 135 -6.69 7.87 -2.39
N ALA A 136 -6.07 7.23 -3.36
CA ALA A 136 -6.32 5.85 -3.77
C ALA A 136 -4.96 5.14 -3.87
N MET A 137 -4.93 3.83 -3.74
CA MET A 137 -3.68 3.06 -3.69
C MET A 137 -3.87 1.70 -4.33
N THR A 138 -3.06 1.41 -5.35
CA THR A 138 -2.97 0.09 -5.97
C THR A 138 -1.80 -0.68 -5.39
N TYR A 139 -2.09 -1.85 -4.84
CA TYR A 139 -1.13 -2.84 -4.36
C TYR A 139 -1.08 -4.04 -5.33
N PRO A 140 -0.15 -4.97 -5.16
CA PRO A 140 -0.04 -6.12 -6.06
C PRO A 140 -1.29 -6.99 -6.18
N ASP A 141 -2.18 -6.99 -5.18
CA ASP A 141 -3.36 -7.86 -5.13
C ASP A 141 -4.66 -7.16 -4.71
N ARG A 142 -4.61 -5.89 -4.40
CA ARG A 142 -5.74 -5.10 -3.90
C ARG A 142 -5.69 -3.65 -4.34
N THR A 143 -6.84 -3.01 -4.37
CA THR A 143 -6.97 -1.56 -4.57
C THR A 143 -7.76 -0.97 -3.41
N CYS A 144 -7.21 0.07 -2.77
CA CYS A 144 -7.76 0.72 -1.60
C CYS A 144 -8.15 2.16 -1.91
N TYR A 145 -9.31 2.59 -1.39
CA TYR A 145 -9.83 3.95 -1.53
C TYR A 145 -10.08 4.56 -0.15
N PRO A 146 -9.03 5.09 0.51
CA PRO A 146 -9.12 5.64 1.85
C PRO A 146 -9.38 7.15 1.86
N VAL A 147 -10.17 7.61 2.85
CA VAL A 147 -10.40 9.03 3.14
C VAL A 147 -10.41 9.27 4.63
N ALA A 148 -10.05 10.49 5.05
CA ALA A 148 -10.17 10.92 6.44
C ALA A 148 -10.52 12.41 6.56
N SER A 149 -11.30 12.76 7.58
CA SER A 149 -11.63 14.14 7.92
C SER A 149 -12.04 14.28 9.39
N CYS A 150 -11.59 15.36 10.04
CA CYS A 150 -12.09 15.74 11.37
C CYS A 150 -13.50 16.35 11.31
N ASN A 151 -13.91 16.89 10.19
CA ASN A 151 -15.23 17.47 10.03
C ASN A 151 -16.26 16.40 9.63
N LEU A 152 -17.29 16.21 10.46
CA LEU A 152 -18.29 15.16 10.24
C LEU A 152 -19.06 15.29 8.92
N GLN A 153 -19.44 16.51 8.53
CA GLN A 153 -20.17 16.70 7.27
C GLN A 153 -19.27 16.44 6.06
N ASP A 154 -18.05 16.91 6.11
CA ASP A 154 -17.05 16.65 5.08
C ASP A 154 -16.75 15.16 4.96
N PHE A 155 -16.54 14.48 6.10
CA PHE A 155 -16.33 13.04 6.15
C PHE A 155 -17.46 12.26 5.44
N ARG A 156 -18.72 12.58 5.77
CA ARG A 156 -19.89 11.95 5.13
C ARG A 156 -19.93 12.20 3.62
N ASN A 157 -19.59 13.41 3.19
CA ASN A 157 -19.51 13.76 1.77
C ASN A 157 -18.41 12.95 1.06
N LEU A 158 -17.24 12.81 1.69
CA LEU A 158 -16.13 12.01 1.16
C LEU A 158 -16.53 10.54 1.01
N VAL A 159 -17.18 9.96 2.02
CA VAL A 159 -17.69 8.58 1.96
C VAL A 159 -18.68 8.39 0.81
N ASP A 160 -19.65 9.32 0.64
CA ASP A 160 -20.64 9.25 -0.43
C ASP A 160 -20.00 9.36 -1.82
N VAL A 161 -19.04 10.28 -2.00
CA VAL A 161 -18.33 10.44 -3.29
C VAL A 161 -17.50 9.19 -3.63
N TYR A 162 -16.77 8.63 -2.64
CA TYR A 162 -15.92 7.47 -2.89
C TYR A 162 -16.72 6.20 -3.17
N LEU A 163 -17.81 5.97 -2.45
CA LEU A 163 -18.71 4.84 -2.71
C LEU A 163 -19.33 4.93 -4.11
N ASP A 164 -19.80 6.13 -4.51
CA ASP A 164 -20.36 6.31 -5.85
C ASP A 164 -19.30 6.16 -6.95
N ALA A 165 -18.08 6.67 -6.72
CA ALA A 165 -16.97 6.51 -7.65
C ALA A 165 -16.56 5.04 -7.83
N VAL A 166 -16.43 4.29 -6.74
CA VAL A 166 -15.96 2.89 -6.78
C VAL A 166 -17.01 1.96 -7.39
N PHE A 167 -18.30 2.13 -7.01
CA PHE A 167 -19.35 1.18 -7.41
C PHE A 167 -20.16 1.61 -8.63
N HIS A 168 -20.16 2.90 -8.98
CA HIS A 168 -20.92 3.46 -10.10
C HIS A 168 -20.09 4.45 -10.94
N PRO A 169 -18.85 4.09 -11.32
CA PRO A 169 -18.00 4.97 -12.11
C PRO A 169 -18.54 5.13 -13.53
N ARG A 170 -18.27 6.28 -14.14
CA ARG A 170 -18.61 6.53 -15.55
C ARG A 170 -17.57 5.98 -16.52
N CYS A 171 -16.37 5.67 -16.07
CA CYS A 171 -15.28 5.21 -16.92
C CYS A 171 -15.59 3.89 -17.66
N VAL A 172 -16.46 3.04 -17.11
CA VAL A 172 -16.87 1.78 -17.76
C VAL A 172 -17.75 1.97 -18.99
N ASP A 173 -18.41 3.14 -19.09
CA ASP A 173 -19.25 3.54 -20.24
C ASP A 173 -18.60 4.61 -21.11
N ASN A 174 -17.39 5.05 -20.74
CA ASN A 174 -16.68 6.14 -21.42
C ASN A 174 -15.24 5.76 -21.74
N GLU A 175 -15.03 5.22 -22.92
CA GLU A 175 -13.70 4.83 -23.40
C GLU A 175 -12.66 5.95 -23.37
N LYS A 176 -13.09 7.22 -23.50
CA LYS A 176 -12.17 8.37 -23.45
C LYS A 176 -11.51 8.53 -22.09
N THR A 177 -12.19 8.14 -21.00
CA THR A 177 -11.57 8.14 -19.66
C THR A 177 -10.49 7.08 -19.59
N PHE A 178 -10.76 5.87 -20.08
CA PHE A 178 -9.75 4.82 -20.20
C PHE A 178 -8.55 5.27 -21.04
N GLN A 179 -8.78 5.91 -22.19
CA GLN A 179 -7.71 6.41 -23.06
C GLN A 179 -6.90 7.52 -22.38
N GLN A 180 -7.53 8.42 -21.63
CA GLN A 180 -6.86 9.49 -20.89
C GLN A 180 -6.01 8.94 -19.75
N GLU A 181 -6.59 8.11 -18.89
CA GLU A 181 -5.92 7.61 -17.68
C GLU A 181 -4.98 6.44 -17.98
N GLY A 182 -5.37 5.54 -18.86
CA GLY A 182 -4.58 4.38 -19.21
C GLY A 182 -3.54 4.65 -20.30
N TRP A 183 -3.95 4.50 -21.54
CA TRP A 183 -3.10 4.75 -22.71
C TRP A 183 -3.90 5.01 -23.98
N HIS A 184 -3.30 5.73 -24.92
CA HIS A 184 -3.82 5.96 -26.27
C HIS A 184 -2.69 6.26 -27.24
N TYR A 185 -3.00 6.15 -28.55
CA TYR A 185 -2.13 6.72 -29.58
C TYR A 185 -2.34 8.22 -29.66
N GLU A 186 -1.25 8.98 -29.60
CA GLU A 186 -1.26 10.42 -29.77
C GLU A 186 -0.65 10.82 -31.10
N LEU A 187 -1.35 11.65 -31.84
CA LEU A 187 -0.91 12.23 -33.11
C LEU A 187 -1.41 13.67 -33.23
N ASP A 188 -0.52 14.64 -32.98
CA ASP A 188 -0.88 16.08 -33.02
C ASP A 188 -1.18 16.59 -34.45
N SER A 189 -0.51 16.02 -35.46
CA SER A 189 -0.76 16.30 -36.88
C SER A 189 -0.30 15.13 -37.76
N ALA A 190 -0.87 15.05 -38.96
CA ALA A 190 -0.55 13.99 -39.91
C ALA A 190 0.94 13.91 -40.34
N ASP A 191 1.71 14.98 -40.12
CA ASP A 191 3.13 15.06 -40.46
C ASP A 191 4.05 14.65 -39.30
N GLN A 192 3.53 14.49 -38.08
CA GLN A 192 4.31 14.15 -36.90
C GLN A 192 4.39 12.64 -36.65
N GLU A 193 5.34 12.24 -35.83
CA GLU A 193 5.41 10.86 -35.34
C GLU A 193 4.30 10.60 -34.34
N MET A 194 3.64 9.45 -34.50
CA MET A 194 2.68 8.95 -33.52
C MET A 194 3.42 8.41 -32.29
N THR A 195 2.84 8.60 -31.10
CA THR A 195 3.43 8.12 -29.84
C THR A 195 2.35 7.49 -28.96
N TYR A 196 2.76 6.75 -27.93
CA TYR A 196 1.86 6.38 -26.82
C TYR A 196 1.79 7.50 -25.79
N LYS A 197 0.60 7.75 -25.29
CA LYS A 197 0.34 8.63 -24.14
C LYS A 197 -0.73 8.05 -23.22
N GLY A 198 -0.83 8.59 -22.03
CA GLY A 198 -1.78 8.25 -20.97
C GLY A 198 -1.20 8.61 -19.61
N VAL A 199 -2.03 8.88 -18.63
CA VAL A 199 -1.56 9.28 -17.29
C VAL A 199 -0.74 8.16 -16.68
N VAL A 200 -1.33 6.97 -16.50
CA VAL A 200 -0.65 5.80 -15.92
C VAL A 200 0.50 5.32 -16.81
N TYR A 201 0.34 5.33 -18.14
CA TYR A 201 1.42 4.96 -19.05
C TYR A 201 2.67 5.84 -18.82
N ASN A 202 2.50 7.16 -18.76
CA ASN A 202 3.62 8.09 -18.57
C ASN A 202 4.21 7.98 -17.15
N GLU A 203 3.36 7.80 -16.14
CA GLU A 203 3.79 7.57 -14.76
C GLU A 203 4.67 6.33 -14.66
N MET A 204 4.22 5.22 -15.23
CA MET A 204 4.97 3.96 -15.19
C MET A 204 6.26 4.02 -16.01
N LYS A 205 6.32 4.77 -17.11
CA LYS A 205 7.62 5.06 -17.77
C LYS A 205 8.59 5.76 -16.82
N GLY A 206 8.10 6.69 -16.00
CA GLY A 206 8.89 7.34 -14.95
C GLY A 206 9.35 6.36 -13.87
N VAL A 207 8.46 5.49 -13.37
CA VAL A 207 8.78 4.46 -12.37
C VAL A 207 9.86 3.50 -12.90
N TYR A 208 9.72 3.04 -14.15
CA TYR A 208 10.67 2.12 -14.78
C TYR A 208 12.02 2.75 -15.15
N SER A 209 12.13 4.08 -15.11
CA SER A 209 13.42 4.77 -15.24
C SER A 209 14.25 4.77 -13.95
N SER A 210 13.65 4.42 -12.80
CA SER A 210 14.33 4.33 -11.51
C SER A 210 14.95 2.95 -11.30
N PRO A 211 16.28 2.83 -11.13
CA PRO A 211 16.92 1.53 -10.88
C PRO A 211 16.41 0.83 -9.61
N ASP A 212 16.11 1.60 -8.53
CA ASP A 212 15.55 1.05 -7.30
C ASP A 212 14.16 0.43 -7.54
N SER A 213 13.31 1.05 -8.38
CA SER A 213 12.00 0.50 -8.76
C SER A 213 12.12 -0.75 -9.63
N VAL A 214 13.08 -0.77 -10.56
CA VAL A 214 13.40 -1.95 -11.38
C VAL A 214 13.83 -3.11 -10.48
N LEU A 215 14.71 -2.84 -9.49
CA LEU A 215 15.16 -3.86 -8.53
C LEU A 215 14.00 -4.45 -7.74
N ALA A 216 13.11 -3.61 -7.20
CA ALA A 216 11.95 -4.05 -6.41
C ALA A 216 11.01 -4.94 -7.23
N ARG A 217 10.72 -4.55 -8.48
CA ARG A 217 9.90 -5.34 -9.41
C ARG A 217 10.55 -6.69 -9.74
N GLU A 218 11.82 -6.70 -10.14
CA GLU A 218 12.54 -7.95 -10.46
C GLU A 218 12.56 -8.88 -9.25
N ALA A 219 12.77 -8.34 -8.04
CA ALA A 219 12.75 -9.11 -6.81
C ALA A 219 11.38 -9.75 -6.55
N GLN A 220 10.29 -8.96 -6.63
CA GLN A 220 8.94 -9.48 -6.41
C GLN A 220 8.56 -10.54 -7.45
N GLN A 221 8.78 -10.29 -8.73
CA GLN A 221 8.43 -11.23 -9.80
C GLN A 221 9.26 -12.53 -9.73
N ALA A 222 10.53 -12.42 -9.36
CA ALA A 222 11.40 -13.57 -9.21
C ALA A 222 11.06 -14.43 -7.98
N LEU A 223 10.58 -13.82 -6.88
CA LEU A 223 10.11 -14.53 -5.70
C LEU A 223 8.77 -15.24 -5.94
N PHE A 224 7.89 -14.67 -6.78
CA PHE A 224 6.50 -15.10 -6.95
C PHE A 224 6.13 -15.43 -8.41
N PRO A 225 6.88 -16.29 -9.12
CA PRO A 225 6.63 -16.53 -10.56
C PRO A 225 5.30 -17.22 -10.87
N ASP A 226 4.66 -17.88 -9.89
CA ASP A 226 3.51 -18.77 -10.13
C ASP A 226 2.16 -18.17 -9.69
N ASN A 227 2.13 -16.92 -9.23
CA ASN A 227 0.89 -16.27 -8.77
C ASN A 227 0.80 -14.80 -9.24
N THR A 228 -0.21 -14.06 -8.75
CA THR A 228 -0.48 -12.67 -9.14
C THR A 228 0.69 -11.71 -8.84
N TYR A 229 1.55 -12.02 -7.88
CA TYR A 229 2.72 -11.20 -7.56
C TYR A 229 3.87 -11.33 -8.59
N GLY A 230 3.79 -12.31 -9.47
CA GLY A 230 4.71 -12.47 -10.62
C GLY A 230 4.47 -11.50 -11.77
N VAL A 231 3.45 -10.63 -11.66
CA VAL A 231 3.14 -9.58 -12.64
C VAL A 231 3.11 -8.21 -11.95
N ASP A 232 3.18 -7.14 -12.74
CA ASP A 232 3.17 -5.76 -12.23
C ASP A 232 1.74 -5.20 -12.23
N SER A 233 1.15 -5.00 -11.05
CA SER A 233 -0.18 -4.40 -10.89
C SER A 233 -0.23 -2.93 -11.31
N GLY A 234 0.91 -2.22 -11.18
CA GLY A 234 1.08 -0.84 -11.64
C GLY A 234 1.12 -0.73 -13.16
N GLY A 235 1.64 -1.75 -13.82
CA GLY A 235 1.73 -1.86 -15.26
C GLY A 235 3.14 -1.69 -15.83
N ASP A 236 3.50 -2.57 -16.75
CA ASP A 236 4.73 -2.47 -17.52
C ASP A 236 4.46 -1.60 -18.77
N PRO A 237 5.21 -0.49 -19.00
CA PRO A 237 5.02 0.37 -20.16
C PRO A 237 5.07 -0.36 -21.52
N THR A 238 5.79 -1.48 -21.59
CA THR A 238 5.85 -2.32 -22.81
C THR A 238 4.63 -3.22 -22.98
N VAL A 239 3.83 -3.37 -21.92
CA VAL A 239 2.64 -4.26 -21.86
C VAL A 239 1.34 -3.45 -21.77
N ILE A 240 1.33 -2.31 -21.09
CA ILE A 240 0.16 -1.42 -20.95
C ILE A 240 -0.57 -1.19 -22.29
N PRO A 241 0.12 -0.91 -23.44
CA PRO A 241 -0.55 -0.68 -24.70
C PRO A 241 -1.25 -1.90 -25.34
N LYS A 242 -1.26 -3.04 -24.66
CA LYS A 242 -2.02 -4.24 -25.08
C LYS A 242 -3.38 -4.32 -24.40
N LEU A 243 -3.63 -3.50 -23.36
CA LEU A 243 -4.90 -3.49 -22.64
C LEU A 243 -6.00 -2.90 -23.51
N SER A 244 -7.07 -3.65 -23.69
CA SER A 244 -8.28 -3.20 -24.38
C SER A 244 -9.30 -2.59 -23.41
N PHE A 245 -10.19 -1.75 -23.94
CA PHE A 245 -11.29 -1.19 -23.15
C PHE A 245 -12.28 -2.28 -22.67
N GLU A 246 -12.47 -3.36 -23.45
CA GLU A 246 -13.32 -4.49 -23.02
C GLU A 246 -12.73 -5.19 -21.80
N GLU A 247 -11.42 -5.52 -21.80
CA GLU A 247 -10.77 -6.13 -20.65
C GLU A 247 -10.84 -5.23 -19.42
N PHE A 248 -10.69 -3.90 -19.60
CA PHE A 248 -10.85 -2.91 -18.54
C PHE A 248 -12.25 -2.94 -17.92
N LYS A 249 -13.32 -2.98 -18.73
CA LYS A 249 -14.71 -3.10 -18.26
C LYS A 249 -14.96 -4.42 -17.54
N ASP A 250 -14.49 -5.52 -18.14
CA ASP A 250 -14.65 -6.86 -17.59
C ASP A 250 -13.99 -6.98 -16.21
N PHE A 251 -12.81 -6.39 -16.03
CA PHE A 251 -12.10 -6.40 -14.76
C PHE A 251 -12.87 -5.62 -13.69
N HIS A 252 -13.37 -4.42 -14.01
CA HIS A 252 -14.25 -3.68 -13.12
C HIS A 252 -15.50 -4.49 -12.78
N GLY A 253 -16.22 -4.98 -13.78
CA GLY A 253 -17.43 -5.79 -13.60
C GLY A 253 -17.19 -7.07 -12.78
N LYS A 254 -15.97 -7.62 -12.79
CA LYS A 254 -15.60 -8.80 -12.00
C LYS A 254 -15.31 -8.44 -10.55
N PHE A 255 -14.43 -7.47 -10.31
CA PHE A 255 -13.84 -7.25 -8.98
C PHE A 255 -14.43 -6.08 -8.20
N TYR A 256 -14.99 -5.05 -8.87
CA TYR A 256 -15.54 -3.86 -8.21
C TYR A 256 -17.01 -4.09 -7.82
N HIS A 257 -17.18 -4.96 -6.85
CA HIS A 257 -18.50 -5.36 -6.37
C HIS A 257 -18.49 -5.45 -4.85
N PRO A 258 -19.61 -5.07 -4.16
CA PRO A 258 -19.69 -5.14 -2.69
C PRO A 258 -19.33 -6.52 -2.11
N SER A 259 -19.69 -7.62 -2.80
CA SER A 259 -19.35 -8.99 -2.34
C SER A 259 -17.83 -9.28 -2.28
N ASN A 260 -17.00 -8.46 -2.92
CA ASN A 260 -15.54 -8.55 -2.92
C ASN A 260 -14.87 -7.50 -2.02
N SER A 261 -15.66 -6.64 -1.36
CA SER A 261 -15.13 -5.50 -0.61
C SER A 261 -14.90 -5.82 0.87
N ARG A 262 -13.90 -5.13 1.44
CA ARG A 262 -13.68 -4.96 2.86
C ARG A 262 -13.83 -3.47 3.16
N MET A 263 -14.77 -3.11 4.03
CA MET A 263 -15.08 -1.72 4.36
C MET A 263 -14.67 -1.42 5.80
N TRP A 264 -13.97 -0.33 5.97
CA TRP A 264 -13.41 0.10 7.24
C TRP A 264 -13.98 1.44 7.67
N PHE A 265 -14.34 1.55 8.95
CA PHE A 265 -14.62 2.81 9.61
C PHE A 265 -13.83 2.93 10.91
N TYR A 266 -13.44 4.16 11.24
CA TYR A 266 -12.76 4.49 12.47
C TYR A 266 -13.11 5.92 12.90
N GLY A 267 -13.32 6.16 14.18
CA GLY A 267 -13.50 7.49 14.76
C GLY A 267 -14.72 7.61 15.69
N ASP A 268 -15.05 8.86 16.02
CA ASP A 268 -16.07 9.26 16.98
C ASP A 268 -17.49 9.42 16.41
N ASP A 269 -17.68 9.16 15.13
CA ASP A 269 -18.98 9.30 14.47
C ASP A 269 -19.92 8.11 14.72
N ASP A 270 -21.22 8.35 14.53
CA ASP A 270 -22.30 7.43 14.82
C ASP A 270 -22.26 6.18 13.92
N VAL A 271 -22.26 4.99 14.54
CA VAL A 271 -22.20 3.69 13.83
C VAL A 271 -23.46 3.45 13.01
N GLU A 272 -24.65 3.86 13.48
CA GLU A 272 -25.91 3.70 12.72
C GLU A 272 -25.88 4.51 11.43
N GLU A 273 -25.36 5.73 11.46
CA GLU A 273 -25.20 6.57 10.28
C GLU A 273 -24.17 5.99 9.28
N ARG A 274 -23.09 5.32 9.77
CA ARG A 274 -22.16 4.57 8.92
C ARG A 274 -22.88 3.47 8.13
N LEU A 275 -23.66 2.66 8.82
CA LEU A 275 -24.42 1.58 8.19
C LEU A 275 -25.46 2.09 7.19
N LYS A 276 -26.18 3.16 7.54
CA LYS A 276 -27.19 3.80 6.70
C LYS A 276 -26.60 4.34 5.40
N ILE A 277 -25.42 5.01 5.45
CA ILE A 277 -24.73 5.47 4.25
C ILE A 277 -24.34 4.25 3.38
N LEU A 278 -23.76 3.22 3.95
CA LEU A 278 -23.37 2.03 3.19
C LEU A 278 -24.58 1.35 2.55
N ASP A 279 -25.67 1.12 3.29
CA ASP A 279 -26.87 0.44 2.77
C ASP A 279 -27.49 1.22 1.60
N SER A 280 -27.40 2.54 1.59
CA SER A 280 -27.91 3.38 0.48
C SER A 280 -27.25 3.07 -0.88
N PHE A 281 -26.06 2.47 -0.88
CA PHE A 281 -25.38 1.97 -2.08
C PHE A 281 -25.50 0.45 -2.21
N LEU A 282 -25.26 -0.29 -1.13
CA LEU A 282 -25.16 -1.75 -1.17
C LEU A 282 -26.49 -2.43 -1.47
N CYS A 283 -27.63 -1.83 -1.08
CA CYS A 283 -28.96 -2.37 -1.36
C CYS A 283 -29.28 -2.48 -2.85
N GLU A 284 -28.56 -1.78 -3.72
CA GLU A 284 -28.72 -1.85 -5.18
C GLU A 284 -28.11 -3.12 -5.79
N PHE A 285 -27.23 -3.82 -5.05
CA PHE A 285 -26.51 -5.01 -5.53
C PHE A 285 -27.11 -6.29 -4.94
N ASP A 286 -27.02 -7.37 -5.71
CA ASP A 286 -27.27 -8.73 -5.23
C ASP A 286 -25.94 -9.42 -4.89
N LYS A 287 -25.98 -10.51 -4.10
CA LYS A 287 -24.78 -11.30 -3.81
C LYS A 287 -24.21 -11.91 -5.08
N LYS A 288 -22.89 -11.78 -5.26
CA LYS A 288 -22.13 -12.34 -6.38
C LYS A 288 -20.99 -13.20 -5.86
N GLU A 289 -20.85 -14.41 -6.40
CA GLU A 289 -19.66 -15.23 -6.16
C GLU A 289 -18.52 -14.71 -7.02
N ILE A 290 -17.42 -14.29 -6.38
CA ILE A 290 -16.28 -13.69 -7.04
C ILE A 290 -15.02 -14.42 -6.59
N ASP A 291 -14.36 -15.07 -7.53
CA ASP A 291 -13.02 -15.62 -7.27
C ASP A 291 -11.98 -14.52 -7.43
N SER A 292 -11.55 -14.00 -6.28
CA SER A 292 -10.46 -13.06 -6.13
C SER A 292 -9.36 -13.63 -5.22
N THR A 293 -9.31 -14.95 -5.09
CA THR A 293 -8.36 -15.65 -4.22
C THR A 293 -6.93 -15.40 -4.69
N ILE A 294 -6.07 -15.02 -3.75
CA ILE A 294 -4.65 -14.87 -4.01
C ILE A 294 -3.97 -16.23 -3.80
N GLY A 295 -3.40 -16.78 -4.87
CA GLY A 295 -2.65 -18.03 -4.80
C GLY A 295 -1.34 -17.88 -4.01
N THR A 296 -0.90 -18.95 -3.34
CA THR A 296 0.41 -18.99 -2.67
C THR A 296 1.49 -19.50 -3.61
N GLN A 297 2.66 -18.89 -3.53
CA GLN A 297 3.87 -19.36 -4.20
C GLN A 297 4.41 -20.59 -3.46
N LYS A 298 4.66 -21.65 -4.20
CA LYS A 298 5.33 -22.84 -3.65
C LYS A 298 6.82 -22.59 -3.47
N TYR A 299 7.41 -23.14 -2.39
CA TYR A 299 8.83 -23.02 -2.14
C TYR A 299 9.66 -23.62 -3.28
N PHE A 300 10.75 -22.94 -3.64
CA PHE A 300 11.73 -23.48 -4.57
C PHE A 300 12.48 -24.64 -3.93
N THR A 301 12.92 -25.57 -4.75
CA THR A 301 13.77 -26.71 -4.31
C THR A 301 15.23 -26.32 -4.15
N GLU A 302 15.65 -25.22 -4.78
CA GLU A 302 17.01 -24.68 -4.72
C GLU A 302 16.99 -23.15 -4.89
N PRO A 303 17.97 -22.43 -4.35
CA PRO A 303 18.10 -20.97 -4.55
C PRO A 303 18.23 -20.61 -6.02
N LYS A 304 17.70 -19.45 -6.39
CA LYS A 304 17.75 -18.90 -7.76
C LYS A 304 18.61 -17.64 -7.83
N ARG A 305 19.13 -17.36 -9.02
CA ARG A 305 19.76 -16.07 -9.38
C ARG A 305 19.09 -15.50 -10.62
N VAL A 306 18.79 -14.21 -10.57
CA VAL A 306 18.29 -13.44 -11.71
C VAL A 306 19.27 -12.33 -12.01
N VAL A 307 19.64 -12.20 -13.28
CA VAL A 307 20.48 -11.12 -13.78
C VAL A 307 19.62 -10.27 -14.71
N ALA A 308 19.47 -9.00 -14.37
CA ALA A 308 18.69 -8.04 -15.13
C ALA A 308 19.51 -6.77 -15.38
N SER A 309 18.98 -5.87 -16.19
CA SER A 309 19.63 -4.60 -16.50
C SER A 309 18.70 -3.41 -16.24
N TYR A 310 19.29 -2.25 -15.93
CA TYR A 310 18.60 -0.98 -15.83
C TYR A 310 19.22 0.05 -16.78
N VAL A 311 18.43 1.04 -17.17
CA VAL A 311 18.89 2.13 -18.02
C VAL A 311 19.88 2.98 -17.25
N ALA A 312 21.17 2.91 -17.61
CA ALA A 312 22.21 3.67 -16.97
C ALA A 312 22.30 5.10 -17.54
N GLY A 313 22.53 6.07 -16.66
CA GLY A 313 22.84 7.45 -17.04
C GLY A 313 24.25 7.61 -17.64
N GLU A 314 24.68 8.86 -17.83
CA GLU A 314 26.05 9.18 -18.21
C GLU A 314 26.91 9.47 -16.95
N GLY A 315 28.16 9.00 -16.91
CA GLY A 315 29.11 9.23 -15.82
C GLY A 315 29.66 7.96 -15.18
N GLU A 316 30.64 8.11 -14.26
CA GLU A 316 31.28 6.98 -13.56
C GLU A 316 30.32 6.25 -12.58
N GLU A 317 29.36 6.96 -11.99
CA GLU A 317 28.32 6.38 -11.12
C GLU A 317 27.36 5.46 -11.90
N ALA A 318 27.31 5.64 -13.23
CA ALA A 318 26.46 4.85 -14.12
C ALA A 318 26.95 3.40 -14.34
N ASP A 319 28.13 3.03 -13.89
CA ASP A 319 28.72 1.70 -14.10
C ASP A 319 28.62 0.80 -12.83
N LYS A 320 27.68 1.10 -11.93
CA LYS A 320 27.52 0.42 -10.64
C LYS A 320 26.30 -0.51 -10.62
N SER A 321 26.51 -1.71 -10.13
CA SER A 321 25.45 -2.73 -10.02
C SER A 321 24.72 -2.65 -8.69
N PHE A 322 23.55 -3.32 -8.65
CA PHE A 322 22.81 -3.63 -7.43
C PHE A 322 22.87 -5.14 -7.19
N VAL A 323 23.03 -5.53 -5.95
CA VAL A 323 22.97 -6.94 -5.53
C VAL A 323 22.03 -7.05 -4.35
N GLN A 324 20.95 -7.80 -4.49
CA GLN A 324 19.95 -8.00 -3.42
C GLN A 324 19.64 -9.49 -3.27
N VAL A 325 19.64 -9.95 -2.03
CA VAL A 325 19.20 -11.31 -1.68
C VAL A 325 17.82 -11.23 -1.05
N ASN A 326 16.91 -12.06 -1.53
CA ASN A 326 15.50 -12.06 -1.18
C ASN A 326 15.06 -13.44 -0.73
N TRP A 327 14.23 -13.52 0.30
CA TRP A 327 13.66 -14.76 0.83
C TRP A 327 12.15 -14.69 0.94
N LEU A 328 11.47 -15.77 0.64
CA LEU A 328 10.08 -16.00 1.02
C LEU A 328 10.07 -16.67 2.40
N LEU A 329 9.44 -16.03 3.39
CA LEU A 329 9.61 -16.46 4.79
C LEU A 329 8.58 -17.49 5.27
N ASN A 330 7.34 -17.44 4.73
CA ASN A 330 6.26 -18.30 5.20
C ASN A 330 5.26 -18.63 4.07
N ASP A 331 4.48 -19.70 4.25
CA ASP A 331 3.45 -20.14 3.28
C ASP A 331 2.18 -19.26 3.27
N GLY A 332 2.04 -18.36 4.22
CA GLY A 332 0.92 -17.43 4.38
C GLY A 332 1.25 -16.36 5.41
N PRO A 333 0.29 -15.55 5.83
CA PRO A 333 0.47 -14.57 6.90
C PRO A 333 1.00 -15.24 8.18
N PHE A 334 1.80 -14.53 8.95
CA PHE A 334 2.21 -14.98 10.27
C PHE A 334 1.04 -14.89 11.27
N ASP A 335 1.04 -15.76 12.29
CA ASP A 335 0.31 -15.48 13.52
C ASP A 335 0.96 -14.30 14.26
N THR A 336 0.21 -13.67 15.17
CA THR A 336 0.64 -12.40 15.80
C THR A 336 1.93 -12.54 16.61
N GLU A 337 2.14 -13.68 17.32
CA GLU A 337 3.40 -13.91 18.08
C GLU A 337 4.59 -14.06 17.14
N THR A 338 4.42 -14.83 16.06
CA THR A 338 5.46 -15.01 15.04
C THR A 338 5.76 -13.70 14.32
N ALA A 339 4.73 -12.92 13.96
CA ALA A 339 4.90 -11.60 13.32
C ALA A 339 5.72 -10.65 14.21
N LEU A 340 5.43 -10.61 15.51
CA LEU A 340 6.21 -9.83 16.47
C LEU A 340 7.66 -10.33 16.57
N ALA A 341 7.86 -11.64 16.67
CA ALA A 341 9.20 -12.22 16.78
C ALA A 341 10.05 -11.92 15.54
N VAL A 342 9.47 -12.02 14.34
CA VAL A 342 10.15 -11.69 13.08
C VAL A 342 10.38 -10.17 12.95
N GLY A 343 9.44 -9.34 13.39
CA GLY A 343 9.64 -7.89 13.47
C GLY A 343 10.78 -7.49 14.42
N PHE A 344 10.91 -8.15 15.57
CA PHE A 344 12.08 -7.96 16.45
C PHE A 344 13.37 -8.45 15.80
N LEU A 345 13.33 -9.59 15.11
CA LEU A 345 14.48 -10.10 14.37
C LEU A 345 14.94 -9.12 13.29
N ASP A 346 14.02 -8.58 12.50
CA ASP A 346 14.30 -7.55 11.50
C ASP A 346 14.99 -6.34 12.12
N ASN A 347 14.45 -5.83 13.21
CA ASN A 347 15.04 -4.71 13.95
C ASN A 347 16.43 -5.04 14.52
N LEU A 348 16.63 -6.24 15.04
CA LEU A 348 17.94 -6.72 15.52
C LEU A 348 18.97 -6.83 14.40
N LEU A 349 18.56 -7.20 13.18
CA LEU A 349 19.44 -7.33 12.03
C LEU A 349 19.77 -5.97 11.38
N LEU A 350 18.78 -5.06 11.28
CA LEU A 350 18.83 -3.87 10.42
C LEU A 350 18.40 -2.57 11.09
N GLY A 351 17.71 -2.60 12.22
CA GLY A 351 16.97 -1.46 12.78
C GLY A 351 17.82 -0.32 13.34
N SER A 352 19.12 -0.50 13.52
CA SER A 352 20.02 0.54 14.01
C SER A 352 21.35 0.50 13.28
N PRO A 353 22.15 1.60 13.28
CA PRO A 353 23.51 1.59 12.72
C PRO A 353 24.43 0.55 13.39
N ALA A 354 24.15 0.14 14.62
CA ALA A 354 24.89 -0.90 15.34
C ALA A 354 24.34 -2.32 15.12
N ALA A 355 23.27 -2.46 14.35
CA ALA A 355 22.72 -3.78 14.03
C ALA A 355 23.71 -4.57 13.14
N PRO A 356 24.01 -5.83 13.47
CA PRO A 356 25.19 -6.52 12.95
C PRO A 356 25.18 -6.72 11.43
N LEU A 357 24.04 -7.00 10.82
CA LEU A 357 23.95 -7.17 9.37
C LEU A 357 24.07 -5.83 8.65
N ARG A 358 23.42 -4.81 9.19
CA ARG A 358 23.53 -3.44 8.67
C ARG A 358 24.96 -2.91 8.75
N MET A 359 25.59 -3.04 9.92
CA MET A 359 26.94 -2.58 10.15
C MET A 359 27.96 -3.30 9.22
N ALA A 360 27.82 -4.64 9.07
CA ALA A 360 28.70 -5.40 8.18
C ALA A 360 28.61 -4.91 6.72
N LEU A 361 27.42 -4.56 6.25
CA LEU A 361 27.22 -4.05 4.90
C LEU A 361 27.75 -2.60 4.74
N GLU A 362 27.45 -1.71 5.68
CA GLU A 362 27.89 -0.30 5.63
C GLU A 362 29.42 -0.17 5.74
N GLU A 363 30.06 -1.00 6.58
CA GLU A 363 31.51 -0.95 6.79
C GLU A 363 32.32 -1.73 5.74
N SER A 364 31.66 -2.54 4.91
CA SER A 364 32.36 -3.40 3.92
C SER A 364 33.10 -2.63 2.84
N GLY A 365 32.64 -1.42 2.50
CA GLY A 365 33.13 -0.66 1.35
C GLY A 365 32.82 -1.29 -0.01
N LEU A 366 31.97 -2.32 -0.08
CA LEU A 366 31.61 -3.03 -1.32
C LEU A 366 30.53 -2.32 -2.13
N GLY A 367 29.81 -1.36 -1.53
CA GLY A 367 28.75 -0.60 -2.18
C GLY A 367 28.57 0.77 -1.53
N GLU A 368 27.67 1.57 -2.09
CA GLU A 368 27.42 2.96 -1.68
C GLU A 368 26.28 3.08 -0.66
N ALA A 369 25.27 2.21 -0.77
CA ALA A 369 24.13 2.22 0.13
C ALA A 369 23.43 0.84 0.17
N ILE A 370 22.74 0.60 1.31
CA ILE A 370 21.91 -0.59 1.49
C ILE A 370 20.66 -0.46 0.62
N VAL A 371 20.25 -1.58 0.02
CA VAL A 371 18.97 -1.79 -0.65
C VAL A 371 18.25 -3.00 -0.04
N GLY A 372 16.94 -3.11 -0.28
CA GLY A 372 16.09 -4.03 0.44
C GLY A 372 15.61 -3.43 1.75
N TYR A 373 14.38 -3.75 2.12
CA TYR A 373 13.69 -3.11 3.25
C TYR A 373 13.60 -3.99 4.49
N GLY A 374 14.35 -5.13 4.50
CA GLY A 374 14.20 -6.12 5.54
C GLY A 374 12.89 -6.90 5.36
N LEU A 375 12.09 -6.96 6.43
CA LEU A 375 10.79 -7.62 6.47
C LEU A 375 9.74 -6.83 5.67
N GLU A 376 9.02 -7.55 4.79
CA GLU A 376 7.81 -7.10 4.10
C GLU A 376 6.71 -8.13 4.40
N ASP A 377 5.65 -7.72 5.09
CA ASP A 377 4.56 -8.58 5.56
C ASP A 377 3.15 -8.11 5.13
N GLU A 378 3.08 -7.16 4.20
CA GLU A 378 1.80 -6.68 3.65
C GLU A 378 1.20 -7.60 2.58
N LEU A 379 2.01 -8.47 1.96
CA LEU A 379 1.55 -9.48 1.02
C LEU A 379 1.07 -10.74 1.73
N ARG A 380 0.35 -11.60 1.01
CA ARG A 380 -0.13 -12.89 1.57
C ARG A 380 0.99 -13.73 2.17
N GLN A 381 2.16 -13.71 1.55
CA GLN A 381 3.36 -14.42 2.02
C GLN A 381 4.45 -13.40 2.32
N PRO A 382 4.93 -13.33 3.56
CA PRO A 382 5.94 -12.36 3.95
C PRO A 382 7.30 -12.67 3.34
N THR A 383 8.07 -11.62 3.09
CA THR A 383 9.40 -11.69 2.49
C THR A 383 10.43 -10.95 3.33
N PHE A 384 11.71 -11.23 3.08
CA PHE A 384 12.83 -10.48 3.62
C PHE A 384 13.83 -10.18 2.50
N ALA A 385 14.32 -8.95 2.44
CA ALA A 385 15.23 -8.52 1.39
C ALA A 385 16.33 -7.62 1.93
N ILE A 386 17.57 -7.88 1.50
CA ILE A 386 18.74 -7.05 1.85
C ILE A 386 19.82 -7.11 0.78
N GLY A 387 20.49 -6.01 0.56
CA GLY A 387 21.57 -5.92 -0.41
C GLY A 387 22.31 -4.59 -0.41
N LEU A 388 23.09 -4.37 -1.43
CA LEU A 388 23.83 -3.11 -1.68
C LEU A 388 23.59 -2.62 -3.10
N LYS A 389 23.56 -1.29 -3.26
CA LYS A 389 23.70 -0.60 -4.53
C LYS A 389 25.03 0.14 -4.62
N GLY A 390 25.40 0.55 -5.82
CA GLY A 390 26.71 1.16 -6.05
C GLY A 390 27.85 0.15 -6.01
N VAL A 391 27.60 -1.11 -6.37
CA VAL A 391 28.55 -2.23 -6.29
C VAL A 391 29.37 -2.32 -7.57
N ALA A 392 30.70 -2.41 -7.44
CA ALA A 392 31.57 -2.69 -8.58
C ALA A 392 31.33 -4.12 -9.11
N LYS A 393 31.42 -4.30 -10.43
CA LYS A 393 31.12 -5.60 -11.08
C LYS A 393 31.92 -6.77 -10.50
N GLU A 394 33.19 -6.55 -10.14
CA GLU A 394 34.08 -7.56 -9.51
C GLU A 394 33.73 -7.88 -8.07
N ASP A 395 32.88 -7.07 -7.42
CA ASP A 395 32.52 -7.23 -6.01
C ASP A 395 31.12 -7.85 -5.79
N ILE A 396 30.35 -8.08 -6.87
CA ILE A 396 29.00 -8.63 -6.82
C ILE A 396 28.90 -9.91 -5.98
N SER A 397 29.81 -10.87 -6.23
CA SER A 397 29.83 -12.13 -5.48
C SER A 397 30.26 -11.97 -4.02
N LYS A 398 31.04 -10.94 -3.71
CA LYS A 398 31.49 -10.63 -2.35
C LYS A 398 30.33 -10.10 -1.49
N VAL A 399 29.42 -9.34 -2.08
CA VAL A 399 28.21 -8.83 -1.37
C VAL A 399 27.31 -9.98 -0.92
N GLU A 400 27.02 -10.94 -1.81
CA GLU A 400 26.20 -12.11 -1.46
C GLU A 400 26.88 -12.97 -0.39
N ALA A 401 28.19 -13.18 -0.53
CA ALA A 401 28.96 -13.93 0.46
C ALA A 401 28.93 -13.22 1.83
N LEU A 402 29.16 -11.90 1.86
CA LEU A 402 29.12 -11.11 3.09
C LEU A 402 27.76 -11.23 3.81
N ILE A 403 26.66 -11.11 3.08
CA ILE A 403 25.30 -11.27 3.64
C ILE A 403 25.16 -12.66 4.27
N THR A 404 25.49 -13.71 3.51
CA THR A 404 25.29 -15.09 3.93
C THR A 404 26.18 -15.45 5.13
N GLU A 405 27.46 -15.06 5.09
CA GLU A 405 28.43 -15.30 6.17
C GLU A 405 28.07 -14.54 7.43
N THR A 406 27.60 -13.28 7.30
CA THR A 406 27.17 -12.48 8.45
C THR A 406 25.93 -13.09 9.11
N ILE A 407 24.92 -13.51 8.33
CA ILE A 407 23.72 -14.18 8.87
C ILE A 407 24.11 -15.49 9.55
N ALA A 408 25.01 -16.29 8.97
CA ALA A 408 25.49 -17.53 9.57
C ALA A 408 26.23 -17.27 10.89
N LYS A 409 27.10 -16.26 10.93
CA LYS A 409 27.81 -15.84 12.15
C LYS A 409 26.84 -15.39 13.25
N ILE A 410 25.83 -14.59 12.91
CA ILE A 410 24.80 -14.16 13.89
C ILE A 410 24.04 -15.38 14.43
N ALA A 411 23.75 -16.37 13.58
CA ALA A 411 23.08 -17.60 14.01
C ALA A 411 23.95 -18.49 14.91
N GLU A 412 25.28 -18.37 14.85
CA GLU A 412 26.22 -19.07 15.74
C GLU A 412 26.45 -18.34 17.06
N GLU A 413 26.62 -17.02 17.01
CA GLU A 413 26.98 -16.19 18.17
C GLU A 413 25.74 -15.72 18.96
N GLY A 414 24.56 -15.65 18.31
CA GLY A 414 23.34 -15.07 18.86
C GLY A 414 23.42 -13.54 19.00
N PHE A 415 22.38 -12.96 19.62
CA PHE A 415 22.36 -11.54 19.96
C PHE A 415 22.70 -11.33 21.42
N THR A 416 23.36 -10.22 21.75
CA THR A 416 23.57 -9.83 23.14
C THR A 416 22.24 -9.45 23.81
N GLN A 417 22.10 -9.73 25.12
CA GLN A 417 20.90 -9.36 25.85
C GLN A 417 20.61 -7.85 25.77
N ALA A 418 21.63 -7.01 25.77
CA ALA A 418 21.48 -5.57 25.64
C ALA A 418 20.88 -5.16 24.26
N ALA A 419 21.24 -5.84 23.17
CA ALA A 419 20.66 -5.61 21.87
C ALA A 419 19.18 -6.04 21.82
N ILE A 420 18.86 -7.19 22.39
CA ILE A 420 17.49 -7.71 22.52
C ILE A 420 16.64 -6.72 23.32
N ASP A 421 17.08 -6.30 24.51
CA ASP A 421 16.38 -5.35 25.37
C ASP A 421 16.14 -4.02 24.67
N SER A 422 17.13 -3.52 23.93
CA SER A 422 17.02 -2.27 23.16
C SER A 422 15.98 -2.38 22.04
N SER A 423 16.00 -3.48 21.28
CA SER A 423 15.05 -3.73 20.20
C SER A 423 13.61 -3.84 20.74
N VAL A 424 13.43 -4.65 21.79
CA VAL A 424 12.12 -4.84 22.42
C VAL A 424 11.57 -3.51 22.94
N ASN A 425 12.37 -2.73 23.67
CA ASN A 425 11.94 -1.43 24.19
C ASN A 425 11.57 -0.45 23.08
N SER A 426 12.35 -0.40 22.01
CA SER A 426 12.10 0.52 20.88
C SER A 426 10.81 0.19 20.14
N ILE A 427 10.59 -1.09 19.84
CA ILE A 427 9.40 -1.55 19.12
C ILE A 427 8.15 -1.43 20.02
N GLU A 428 8.25 -1.86 21.28
CA GLU A 428 7.15 -1.71 22.24
C GLU A 428 6.73 -0.25 22.42
N PHE A 429 7.70 0.65 22.55
CA PHE A 429 7.44 2.08 22.63
C PHE A 429 6.72 2.58 21.36
N ALA A 430 7.22 2.23 20.19
CA ALA A 430 6.62 2.62 18.91
C ALA A 430 5.17 2.10 18.76
N MET A 431 4.91 0.85 19.18
CA MET A 431 3.58 0.25 19.14
C MET A 431 2.60 0.93 20.08
N ARG A 432 3.03 1.27 21.32
CA ARG A 432 2.20 1.95 22.34
C ARG A 432 1.94 3.41 22.00
N GLU A 433 2.97 4.12 21.55
CA GLU A 433 2.85 5.50 21.07
C GLU A 433 1.90 5.59 19.87
N ASN A 434 1.98 4.61 18.98
CA ASN A 434 1.24 4.57 17.71
C ASN A 434 1.28 5.94 16.99
N ASN A 435 2.48 6.53 16.95
CA ASN A 435 2.70 7.83 16.34
C ASN A 435 2.83 7.68 14.83
N THR A 436 1.75 7.93 14.13
CA THR A 436 1.68 7.87 12.66
C THR A 436 2.06 9.20 11.97
N GLY A 437 2.51 10.19 12.73
CA GLY A 437 2.83 11.52 12.22
C GLY A 437 1.61 12.21 11.63
N ARG A 438 1.68 12.57 10.34
CA ARG A 438 0.57 13.19 9.60
C ARG A 438 -0.38 12.17 8.98
N PHE A 439 -0.01 10.90 8.93
CA PHE A 439 -0.88 9.85 8.40
C PHE A 439 -1.99 9.53 9.41
N PRO A 440 -3.28 9.50 9.01
CA PRO A 440 -4.37 9.24 9.93
C PRO A 440 -4.21 7.89 10.64
N ARG A 441 -4.32 7.89 11.99
CA ARG A 441 -4.18 6.68 12.81
C ARG A 441 -5.15 5.59 12.38
N GLY A 442 -6.41 5.95 12.12
CA GLY A 442 -7.43 4.99 11.69
C GLY A 442 -7.09 4.30 10.36
N LEU A 443 -6.40 4.97 9.45
CA LEU A 443 -5.94 4.36 8.19
C LEU A 443 -4.73 3.47 8.39
N SER A 444 -3.82 3.80 9.30
CA SER A 444 -2.71 2.90 9.68
C SER A 444 -3.24 1.58 10.24
N LEU A 445 -4.25 1.63 11.12
CA LEU A 445 -4.91 0.45 11.67
C LEU A 445 -5.68 -0.34 10.59
N MET A 446 -6.29 0.36 9.62
CA MET A 446 -6.93 -0.28 8.47
C MET A 446 -5.92 -1.12 7.66
N LEU A 447 -4.80 -0.52 7.26
CA LEU A 447 -3.77 -1.21 6.47
C LEU A 447 -3.23 -2.44 7.21
N ARG A 448 -2.99 -2.29 8.53
CA ARG A 448 -2.58 -3.41 9.37
C ARG A 448 -3.63 -4.50 9.46
N SER A 449 -4.92 -4.16 9.61
CA SER A 449 -6.00 -5.16 9.62
C SER A 449 -6.13 -5.89 8.28
N LEU A 450 -5.92 -5.18 7.17
CA LEU A 450 -6.00 -5.75 5.82
C LEU A 450 -4.95 -6.82 5.55
N SER A 451 -3.78 -6.78 6.19
CA SER A 451 -2.73 -7.81 6.02
C SER A 451 -3.15 -9.20 6.53
N ALA A 452 -4.18 -9.29 7.36
CA ALA A 452 -4.84 -10.54 7.74
C ALA A 452 -6.20 -10.73 7.04
N TRP A 453 -7.04 -9.68 7.04
CA TRP A 453 -8.42 -9.74 6.58
C TRP A 453 -8.58 -10.12 5.11
N LEU A 454 -7.69 -9.66 4.26
CA LEU A 454 -7.70 -9.99 2.82
C LEU A 454 -7.37 -11.46 2.52
N TYR A 455 -6.79 -12.16 3.49
CA TYR A 455 -6.35 -13.55 3.35
C TYR A 455 -7.09 -14.48 4.33
N GLU A 456 -8.34 -14.12 4.67
CA GLU A 456 -9.26 -14.86 5.54
C GLU A 456 -8.77 -15.01 7.01
N GLY A 457 -7.78 -14.20 7.42
CA GLY A 457 -7.36 -14.06 8.81
C GLY A 457 -8.26 -13.15 9.63
N ASP A 458 -8.09 -13.15 10.95
CA ASP A 458 -8.85 -12.30 11.85
C ASP A 458 -8.31 -10.85 11.86
N PRO A 459 -9.10 -9.86 11.35
CA PRO A 459 -8.64 -8.47 11.29
C PRO A 459 -8.52 -7.78 12.64
N VAL A 460 -9.12 -8.34 13.70
CA VAL A 460 -9.08 -7.77 15.05
C VAL A 460 -7.87 -8.30 15.83
N GLU A 461 -7.56 -9.59 15.68
CA GLU A 461 -6.44 -10.21 16.39
C GLU A 461 -5.09 -9.56 16.04
N ILE A 462 -4.90 -9.16 14.78
CA ILE A 462 -3.66 -8.48 14.35
C ILE A 462 -3.47 -7.12 15.02
N LEU A 463 -4.55 -6.51 15.55
CA LEU A 463 -4.50 -5.25 16.28
C LEU A 463 -4.15 -5.45 17.76
N ARG A 464 -4.32 -6.66 18.30
CA ARG A 464 -4.03 -7.00 19.69
C ARG A 464 -2.58 -7.45 19.81
N PHE A 465 -1.76 -6.64 20.44
CA PHE A 465 -0.33 -6.96 20.58
C PHE A 465 0.12 -7.20 22.03
N GLU A 466 -0.61 -6.74 23.03
CA GLU A 466 -0.15 -6.79 24.43
C GLU A 466 0.03 -8.24 24.94
N GLU A 467 -0.93 -9.13 24.69
CA GLU A 467 -0.85 -10.51 25.14
C GLU A 467 0.22 -11.30 24.36
N PRO A 468 0.28 -11.28 23.00
CA PRO A 468 1.36 -11.89 22.24
C PRO A 468 2.75 -11.34 22.62
N LEU A 469 2.87 -10.04 22.85
CA LEU A 469 4.13 -9.41 23.29
C LEU A 469 4.57 -9.91 24.66
N ALA A 470 3.65 -10.00 25.62
CA ALA A 470 3.95 -10.53 26.95
C ALA A 470 4.36 -12.00 26.90
N GLY A 471 3.68 -12.81 26.07
CA GLY A 471 4.03 -14.20 25.80
C GLY A 471 5.43 -14.34 25.21
N LEU A 472 5.73 -13.55 24.18
CA LEU A 472 7.03 -13.55 23.52
C LEU A 472 8.16 -13.11 24.47
N LYS A 473 7.95 -12.08 25.30
CA LYS A 473 8.91 -11.66 26.33
C LYS A 473 9.18 -12.78 27.35
N ALA A 474 8.13 -13.47 27.79
CA ALA A 474 8.28 -14.60 28.72
C ALA A 474 9.05 -15.77 28.09
N LYS A 475 8.94 -15.98 26.79
CA LYS A 475 9.67 -16.99 26.02
C LYS A 475 11.13 -16.60 25.86
N MET A 476 11.41 -15.36 25.43
CA MET A 476 12.78 -14.82 25.31
C MET A 476 13.57 -14.85 26.62
N ALA A 477 12.90 -14.74 27.78
CA ALA A 477 13.54 -14.85 29.09
C ALA A 477 14.02 -16.28 29.43
N LYS A 478 13.56 -17.30 28.70
CA LYS A 478 13.82 -18.72 28.98
C LYS A 478 14.64 -19.41 27.91
N GLU A 479 14.52 -18.98 26.68
CA GLU A 479 15.12 -19.63 25.52
C GLU A 479 15.50 -18.62 24.44
N ASP A 480 16.40 -19.02 23.57
CA ASP A 480 16.75 -18.26 22.37
C ASP A 480 15.64 -18.42 21.31
N VAL A 481 14.96 -17.34 21.01
CA VAL A 481 13.88 -17.30 20.02
C VAL A 481 14.41 -16.97 18.63
N PHE A 482 15.47 -16.18 18.52
CA PHE A 482 15.91 -15.58 17.26
C PHE A 482 16.78 -16.50 16.42
N THR A 483 17.71 -17.23 17.02
CA THR A 483 18.57 -18.18 16.28
C THR A 483 17.78 -19.24 15.52
N PRO A 484 16.74 -19.87 16.09
CA PRO A 484 15.89 -20.81 15.34
C PRO A 484 15.16 -20.15 14.16
N LEU A 485 14.71 -18.90 14.31
CA LEU A 485 14.07 -18.14 13.23
C LEU A 485 15.05 -17.84 12.09
N ILE A 486 16.27 -17.36 12.41
CA ILE A 486 17.33 -17.13 11.42
C ILE A 486 17.64 -18.42 10.64
N LYS A 487 17.83 -19.54 11.34
CA LYS A 487 18.10 -20.82 10.71
C LYS A 487 16.99 -21.24 9.77
N LYS A 488 15.74 -21.25 10.26
CA LYS A 488 14.58 -21.67 9.47
C LYS A 488 14.32 -20.76 8.28
N MET A 489 14.36 -19.43 8.48
CA MET A 489 13.86 -18.47 7.51
C MET A 489 14.91 -17.97 6.52
N LEU A 490 16.19 -17.94 6.91
CA LEU A 490 17.24 -17.35 6.10
C LEU A 490 18.33 -18.35 5.69
N ILE A 491 18.75 -19.28 6.57
CA ILE A 491 19.86 -20.21 6.28
C ILE A 491 19.37 -21.45 5.56
N ASP A 492 18.42 -22.18 6.15
CA ASP A 492 17.91 -23.46 5.64
C ASP A 492 16.84 -23.28 4.56
N ASN A 493 16.46 -22.03 4.28
CA ASN A 493 15.41 -21.68 3.35
C ASN A 493 15.90 -21.73 1.90
N THR A 494 15.36 -22.66 1.13
CA THR A 494 15.68 -22.82 -0.29
C THR A 494 14.96 -21.82 -1.19
N HIS A 495 13.88 -21.15 -0.71
CA HIS A 495 13.20 -20.11 -1.45
C HIS A 495 13.92 -18.77 -1.29
N LYS A 496 15.11 -18.74 -1.90
CA LYS A 496 16.02 -17.58 -1.92
C LYS A 496 16.30 -17.18 -3.35
N VAL A 497 16.23 -15.88 -3.64
CA VAL A 497 16.55 -15.32 -4.95
C VAL A 497 17.57 -14.21 -4.79
N THR A 498 18.70 -14.34 -5.46
CA THR A 498 19.68 -13.25 -5.60
C THR A 498 19.41 -12.50 -6.89
N ILE A 499 19.13 -11.21 -6.78
CA ILE A 499 19.00 -10.30 -7.93
C ILE A 499 20.33 -9.59 -8.13
N GLU A 500 20.82 -9.64 -9.36
CA GLU A 500 21.94 -8.89 -9.86
C GLU A 500 21.40 -7.94 -10.94
N LEU A 501 21.37 -6.62 -10.64
CA LEU A 501 20.86 -5.62 -11.56
C LEU A 501 22.03 -4.78 -12.06
N ASN A 502 22.32 -4.88 -13.36
CA ASN A 502 23.49 -4.29 -13.99
C ASN A 502 23.14 -3.04 -14.81
N PRO A 503 24.03 -2.04 -14.87
CA PRO A 503 23.84 -0.87 -15.71
C PRO A 503 23.97 -1.25 -17.20
N ASP A 504 23.10 -0.69 -18.04
CA ASP A 504 23.17 -0.81 -19.50
C ASP A 504 22.89 0.55 -20.14
N LYS A 505 23.90 1.13 -20.80
CA LYS A 505 23.82 2.46 -21.44
C LYS A 505 23.05 2.46 -22.75
N GLU A 506 22.93 1.31 -23.42
CA GLU A 506 22.21 1.18 -24.67
C GLU A 506 20.72 0.78 -24.47
N LEU A 507 20.38 0.26 -23.29
CA LEU A 507 19.04 -0.28 -23.01
C LEU A 507 17.92 0.74 -23.29
N GLY A 508 18.08 1.98 -22.83
CA GLY A 508 17.09 3.05 -23.02
C GLY A 508 16.87 3.36 -24.51
N LYS A 509 17.96 3.41 -25.29
CA LYS A 509 17.86 3.61 -26.74
C LYS A 509 17.18 2.44 -27.45
N VAL A 510 17.51 1.22 -27.06
CA VAL A 510 16.88 0.02 -27.62
C VAL A 510 15.38 0.01 -27.33
N GLN A 511 14.97 0.30 -26.10
CA GLN A 511 13.56 0.40 -25.70
C GLN A 511 12.81 1.48 -26.48
N ASP A 512 13.40 2.67 -26.64
CA ASP A 512 12.80 3.76 -27.42
C ASP A 512 12.66 3.41 -28.91
N GLU A 513 13.68 2.76 -29.49
CA GLU A 513 13.64 2.34 -30.90
C GLU A 513 12.57 1.24 -31.13
N GLU A 514 12.43 0.30 -30.19
CA GLU A 514 11.39 -0.74 -30.23
C GLU A 514 9.98 -0.14 -30.10
N GLU A 515 9.77 0.83 -29.18
CA GLU A 515 8.51 1.54 -29.03
C GLU A 515 8.13 2.27 -30.33
N LYS A 516 9.05 3.07 -30.86
CA LYS A 516 8.87 3.80 -32.11
C LYS A 516 8.55 2.87 -33.29
N ALA A 517 9.26 1.74 -33.39
CA ALA A 517 9.01 0.76 -34.44
C ALA A 517 7.60 0.15 -34.34
N LYS A 518 7.12 -0.20 -33.13
CA LYS A 518 5.76 -0.72 -32.92
C LYS A 518 4.70 0.30 -33.31
N VAL A 519 4.85 1.55 -32.89
CA VAL A 519 3.91 2.63 -33.20
C VAL A 519 3.91 2.99 -34.67
N ALA A 520 5.09 3.03 -35.31
CA ALA A 520 5.21 3.27 -36.74
C ALA A 520 4.57 2.14 -37.59
N ALA A 521 4.72 0.89 -37.17
CA ALA A 521 4.09 -0.25 -37.82
C ALA A 521 2.54 -0.18 -37.71
N TYR A 522 2.00 0.20 -36.57
CA TYR A 522 0.57 0.44 -36.38
C TYR A 522 0.08 1.55 -37.31
N ARG A 523 0.75 2.71 -37.31
CA ARG A 523 0.41 3.85 -38.16
C ARG A 523 0.43 3.50 -39.65
N ALA A 524 1.40 2.73 -40.10
CA ALA A 524 1.51 2.32 -41.52
C ALA A 524 0.33 1.43 -41.97
N GLY A 525 -0.40 0.82 -41.05
CA GLY A 525 -1.61 0.04 -41.31
C GLY A 525 -2.89 0.87 -41.41
N LEU A 526 -2.85 2.17 -41.01
CA LEU A 526 -4.01 3.06 -41.03
C LEU A 526 -4.22 3.68 -42.42
N SER A 527 -5.48 3.85 -42.79
CA SER A 527 -5.86 4.62 -43.99
C SER A 527 -5.66 6.13 -43.75
N PRO A 528 -5.57 6.95 -44.81
CA PRO A 528 -5.52 8.40 -44.67
C PRO A 528 -6.73 9.04 -43.95
N GLU A 529 -7.88 8.32 -43.92
CA GLU A 529 -9.10 8.76 -43.24
C GLU A 529 -9.08 8.43 -41.73
N GLU A 530 -8.27 7.44 -41.32
CA GLU A 530 -8.06 7.07 -39.90
C GLU A 530 -6.94 7.88 -39.27
N ILE A 531 -6.06 8.48 -40.06
CA ILE A 531 -5.02 9.43 -39.62
C ILE A 531 -5.59 10.85 -39.49
#